data_e5e30827c805473d8f9cf4acac60333e
#
_entry.id   e5e30827c805473d8f9cf4acac60333e
#
_cell.length_a   1.000
_cell.length_b   1.000
_cell.length_c   1.000
_cell.angle_alpha   90.00
_cell.angle_beta   90.00
_cell.angle_gamma   90.00
#
_symmetry.space_group_name_H-M   'P 1'
#
loop_
_entity.id
_entity.type
_entity.pdbx_description
1 polymer ?
#
loop_
_entity_poly.entity_id
_entity_poly.type
_entity_poly.pdbx_seq_one_letter_code
_entity_poly.pdbx_strand_id
1 'polypeptide(L)'
;MDRRRKLKKEELSDFPYQMVEEVTASIEEYEKFLDFYSRFYKYNIVNALMIYGQNPDAAAVGTYQQWKSKTIGRGVRKGAFPIKILQGRAWETAFDITDTYGKAFTYKNSYSLTEQEKEGLISVLEVPEEKGSDEDKLIYFMTVRMMDRLGKNEQMQKGLEENGSFLFDSALRLILKRYHLSYEGVDEESIAAFKELSASDKISKLQYMQPLVRNVILEIDKGITQIREEKEQEKKNINERTDNNGIAEG
;
A
#
# COMPACT_ATOMS: atom_id res chain seq x y z
N MET A 1 -6.00 -1.77 24.73
CA MET A 1 -6.84 -2.98 24.62
C MET A 1 -6.40 -3.75 23.39
N ASP A 2 -6.11 -5.04 23.49
CA ASP A 2 -5.68 -5.85 22.33
C ASP A 2 -6.87 -5.99 21.37
N ARG A 3 -6.75 -5.48 20.15
CA ARG A 3 -7.81 -5.51 19.13
C ARG A 3 -7.69 -6.73 18.21
N ARG A 4 -6.77 -7.65 18.49
CA ARG A 4 -6.53 -8.83 17.67
C ARG A 4 -7.61 -9.88 17.85
N ARG A 5 -8.14 -10.41 16.74
CA ARG A 5 -9.17 -11.44 16.68
C ARG A 5 -8.63 -12.73 16.08
N LYS A 6 -8.62 -13.80 16.86
CA LYS A 6 -8.24 -15.15 16.39
C LYS A 6 -9.46 -15.83 15.78
N LEU A 7 -9.34 -16.27 14.54
CA LEU A 7 -10.40 -16.97 13.83
C LEU A 7 -10.34 -18.48 14.02
N LYS A 8 -11.50 -19.09 14.12
CA LYS A 8 -11.68 -20.54 14.03
C LYS A 8 -11.78 -20.97 12.59
N LYS A 9 -11.57 -22.27 12.31
CA LYS A 9 -11.54 -22.81 10.95
C LYS A 9 -12.87 -22.60 10.21
N GLU A 10 -13.98 -22.74 10.89
CA GLU A 10 -15.35 -22.57 10.38
C GLU A 10 -15.67 -21.11 10.00
N GLU A 11 -14.98 -20.13 10.57
CA GLU A 11 -15.21 -18.72 10.30
C GLU A 11 -14.46 -18.23 9.04
N LEU A 12 -13.41 -18.95 8.60
CA LEU A 12 -12.46 -18.46 7.60
C LEU A 12 -13.11 -18.14 6.25
N SER A 13 -14.08 -18.91 5.81
CA SER A 13 -14.73 -18.71 4.51
C SER A 13 -15.62 -17.48 4.47
N ASP A 14 -16.31 -17.19 5.57
CA ASP A 14 -17.32 -16.14 5.63
C ASP A 14 -16.73 -14.81 6.13
N PHE A 15 -15.58 -14.87 6.79
CA PHE A 15 -14.98 -13.71 7.43
C PHE A 15 -14.66 -12.56 6.47
N PRO A 16 -14.12 -12.76 5.25
CA PRO A 16 -13.92 -11.65 4.31
C PRO A 16 -15.22 -10.95 3.92
N TYR A 17 -16.32 -11.69 3.80
CA TYR A 17 -17.65 -11.14 3.49
C TYR A 17 -18.20 -10.32 4.65
N GLN A 18 -18.02 -10.79 5.89
CA GLN A 18 -18.36 -10.00 7.08
C GLN A 18 -17.53 -8.72 7.15
N MET A 19 -16.22 -8.83 6.93
CA MET A 19 -15.32 -7.69 6.99
C MET A 19 -15.61 -6.64 5.93
N VAL A 20 -15.96 -7.02 4.69
CA VAL A 20 -16.31 -6.04 3.66
C VAL A 20 -17.56 -5.25 4.02
N GLU A 21 -18.54 -5.88 4.66
CA GLU A 21 -19.73 -5.17 5.18
C GLU A 21 -19.35 -4.21 6.31
N GLU A 22 -18.50 -4.65 7.25
CA GLU A 22 -18.04 -3.80 8.36
C GLU A 22 -17.26 -2.57 7.85
N VAL A 23 -16.29 -2.76 6.97
CA VAL A 23 -15.45 -1.65 6.48
C VAL A 23 -16.20 -0.70 5.53
N THR A 24 -17.30 -1.15 4.91
CA THR A 24 -18.13 -0.29 4.06
C THR A 24 -19.37 0.24 4.77
N ALA A 25 -19.51 0.02 6.08
CA ALA A 25 -20.66 0.47 6.86
C ALA A 25 -20.78 2.00 6.97
N SER A 26 -19.66 2.70 7.00
CA SER A 26 -19.59 4.17 6.95
C SER A 26 -18.34 4.62 6.21
N ILE A 27 -18.29 5.90 5.86
CA ILE A 27 -17.11 6.48 5.21
C ILE A 27 -15.89 6.43 6.12
N GLU A 28 -16.07 6.66 7.42
CA GLU A 28 -14.99 6.64 8.40
C GLU A 28 -14.35 5.26 8.52
N GLU A 29 -15.16 4.19 8.54
CA GLU A 29 -14.63 2.82 8.58
C GLU A 29 -13.96 2.45 7.27
N TYR A 30 -14.53 2.89 6.15
CA TYR A 30 -13.91 2.66 4.84
C TYR A 30 -12.57 3.37 4.70
N GLU A 31 -12.48 4.62 5.12
CA GLU A 31 -11.23 5.37 5.14
C GLU A 31 -10.16 4.73 6.02
N LYS A 32 -10.52 4.27 7.22
CA LYS A 32 -9.61 3.51 8.10
C LYS A 32 -9.07 2.25 7.41
N PHE A 33 -9.95 1.55 6.70
CA PHE A 33 -9.55 0.39 5.93
C PHE A 33 -8.63 0.75 4.76
N LEU A 34 -8.92 1.81 4.00
CA LEU A 34 -8.05 2.29 2.93
C LEU A 34 -6.67 2.71 3.46
N ASP A 35 -6.62 3.39 4.60
CA ASP A 35 -5.38 3.75 5.28
C ASP A 35 -4.55 2.52 5.67
N PHE A 36 -5.22 1.48 6.18
CA PHE A 36 -4.58 0.20 6.44
C PHE A 36 -4.11 -0.45 5.14
N TYR A 37 -4.98 -0.53 4.13
CA TYR A 37 -4.70 -1.22 2.87
C TYR A 37 -3.57 -0.55 2.08
N SER A 38 -3.35 0.76 2.20
CA SER A 38 -2.22 1.48 1.60
C SER A 38 -0.87 0.86 1.96
N ARG A 39 -0.73 0.28 3.16
CA ARG A 39 0.47 -0.42 3.64
C ARG A 39 0.54 -1.85 3.13
N PHE A 40 -0.61 -2.46 2.87
CA PHE A 40 -0.78 -3.85 2.46
C PHE A 40 -1.17 -4.02 0.98
N TYR A 41 -0.96 -3.00 0.15
CA TYR A 41 -1.36 -2.96 -1.27
C TYR A 41 -0.86 -4.14 -2.13
N LYS A 42 0.13 -4.89 -1.65
CA LYS A 42 0.64 -6.11 -2.30
C LYS A 42 -0.27 -7.33 -2.09
N TYR A 43 -1.09 -7.31 -1.07
CA TYR A 43 -2.10 -8.33 -0.83
C TYR A 43 -3.34 -8.06 -1.68
N ASN A 44 -4.01 -9.13 -2.12
CA ASN A 44 -5.33 -8.98 -2.72
C ASN A 44 -6.34 -8.53 -1.66
N ILE A 45 -7.50 -8.06 -2.12
CA ILE A 45 -8.52 -7.49 -1.22
C ILE A 45 -8.97 -8.48 -0.15
N VAL A 46 -9.14 -9.76 -0.48
CA VAL A 46 -9.54 -10.81 0.48
C VAL A 46 -8.52 -10.89 1.61
N ASN A 47 -7.23 -10.94 1.30
CA ASN A 47 -6.18 -10.99 2.31
C ASN A 47 -6.04 -9.66 3.08
N ALA A 48 -6.26 -8.53 2.44
CA ALA A 48 -6.27 -7.24 3.15
C ALA A 48 -7.39 -7.19 4.20
N LEU A 49 -8.61 -7.61 3.85
CA LEU A 49 -9.74 -7.74 4.76
C LEU A 49 -9.45 -8.75 5.88
N MET A 50 -8.90 -9.92 5.52
CA MET A 50 -8.50 -10.94 6.51
C MET A 50 -7.49 -10.41 7.52
N ILE A 51 -6.46 -9.71 7.08
CA ILE A 51 -5.43 -9.16 7.97
C ILE A 51 -6.02 -8.05 8.83
N TYR A 52 -6.77 -7.11 8.22
CA TYR A 52 -7.39 -5.99 8.92
C TYR A 52 -8.32 -6.44 10.04
N GLY A 53 -9.24 -7.34 9.76
CA GLY A 53 -10.20 -7.83 10.76
C GLY A 53 -9.56 -8.69 11.86
N GLN A 54 -8.40 -9.32 11.61
CA GLN A 54 -7.68 -10.09 12.63
C GLN A 54 -6.69 -9.23 13.43
N ASN A 55 -6.06 -8.24 12.79
CA ASN A 55 -5.10 -7.34 13.42
C ASN A 55 -5.07 -5.98 12.68
N PRO A 56 -5.94 -5.03 13.02
CA PRO A 56 -5.98 -3.72 12.36
C PRO A 56 -4.72 -2.89 12.59
N ASP A 57 -3.93 -3.22 13.62
CA ASP A 57 -2.68 -2.57 13.95
C ASP A 57 -1.44 -3.25 13.30
N ALA A 58 -1.64 -4.27 12.47
CA ALA A 58 -0.56 -4.96 11.80
C ALA A 58 0.34 -3.99 11.02
N ALA A 59 1.64 -4.20 11.12
CA ALA A 59 2.63 -3.36 10.47
C ALA A 59 3.23 -4.00 9.21
N ALA A 60 3.58 -5.28 9.27
CA ALA A 60 4.02 -6.08 8.12
C ALA A 60 3.74 -7.55 8.41
N VAL A 61 3.03 -8.22 7.50
CA VAL A 61 2.60 -9.61 7.67
C VAL A 61 3.35 -10.51 6.70
N GLY A 62 3.74 -11.69 7.18
CA GLY A 62 4.40 -12.70 6.37
C GLY A 62 4.25 -14.09 6.96
N THR A 63 4.32 -15.12 6.12
CA THR A 63 4.34 -16.50 6.57
C THR A 63 5.63 -16.83 7.34
N TYR A 64 5.62 -17.92 8.08
CA TYR A 64 6.82 -18.38 8.78
C TYR A 64 8.02 -18.56 7.82
N GLN A 65 7.77 -19.09 6.63
CA GLN A 65 8.83 -19.29 5.63
C GLN A 65 9.36 -17.97 5.06
N GLN A 66 8.47 -17.00 4.83
CA GLN A 66 8.89 -15.67 4.37
C GLN A 66 9.77 -14.99 5.41
N TRP A 67 9.39 -15.01 6.69
CA TRP A 67 10.20 -14.45 7.77
C TRP A 67 11.57 -15.14 7.88
N LYS A 68 11.63 -16.46 7.74
CA LYS A 68 12.86 -17.25 7.80
C LYS A 68 13.73 -17.18 6.55
N SER A 69 13.26 -16.59 5.46
CA SER A 69 14.02 -16.50 4.21
C SER A 69 15.39 -15.86 4.44
N LYS A 70 16.39 -16.23 3.61
CA LYS A 70 17.75 -15.67 3.70
C LYS A 70 17.78 -14.15 3.59
N THR A 71 16.87 -13.59 2.80
CA THR A 71 16.74 -12.14 2.60
C THR A 71 16.26 -11.42 3.85
N ILE A 72 15.28 -11.99 4.59
CA ILE A 72 14.67 -11.36 5.76
C ILE A 72 15.39 -11.77 7.06
N GLY A 73 15.65 -13.06 7.24
CA GLY A 73 16.44 -13.60 8.34
C GLY A 73 15.81 -13.38 9.72
N ARG A 74 14.49 -13.48 9.84
CA ARG A 74 13.77 -13.32 11.12
C ARG A 74 13.11 -14.62 11.55
N GLY A 75 13.02 -14.83 12.86
CA GLY A 75 12.28 -15.92 13.48
C GLY A 75 10.91 -15.43 13.99
N VAL A 76 9.96 -16.35 14.08
CA VAL A 76 8.65 -16.08 14.72
C VAL A 76 8.74 -16.46 16.20
N ARG A 77 8.24 -15.58 17.08
CA ARG A 77 8.27 -15.80 18.54
C ARG A 77 7.37 -16.98 18.94
N LYS A 78 7.74 -17.68 20.00
CA LYS A 78 6.84 -18.66 20.63
C LYS A 78 5.62 -17.93 21.19
N GLY A 79 4.41 -18.41 20.84
CA GLY A 79 3.16 -17.77 21.24
C GLY A 79 2.74 -16.58 20.36
N ALA A 80 3.44 -16.35 19.24
CA ALA A 80 3.04 -15.35 18.25
C ALA A 80 1.57 -15.48 17.86
N PHE A 81 0.92 -14.33 17.61
CA PHE A 81 -0.47 -14.29 17.20
C PHE A 81 -0.62 -14.74 15.73
N PRO A 82 -1.40 -15.81 15.47
CA PRO A 82 -1.57 -16.32 14.11
C PRO A 82 -2.61 -15.48 13.35
N ILE A 83 -2.22 -14.95 12.20
CA ILE A 83 -3.10 -14.30 11.23
C ILE A 83 -3.36 -15.30 10.10
N LYS A 84 -4.62 -15.53 9.75
CA LYS A 84 -5.00 -16.39 8.62
C LYS A 84 -5.10 -15.58 7.35
N ILE A 85 -4.43 -16.08 6.30
CA ILE A 85 -4.45 -15.51 4.95
C ILE A 85 -4.75 -16.60 3.94
N LEU A 86 -5.30 -16.24 2.79
CA LEU A 86 -5.56 -17.16 1.69
C LEU A 86 -4.36 -17.15 0.73
N GLN A 87 -3.73 -18.30 0.51
CA GLN A 87 -2.65 -18.47 -0.47
C GLN A 87 -3.06 -19.51 -1.51
N GLY A 88 -3.32 -19.05 -2.74
CA GLY A 88 -3.98 -19.88 -3.73
C GLY A 88 -5.39 -20.28 -3.27
N ARG A 89 -5.57 -21.58 -2.99
CA ARG A 89 -6.84 -22.14 -2.48
C ARG A 89 -6.75 -22.63 -1.03
N ALA A 90 -5.63 -22.39 -0.35
CA ALA A 90 -5.38 -22.88 1.00
C ALA A 90 -5.27 -21.73 1.99
N TRP A 91 -5.76 -21.95 3.21
CA TRP A 91 -5.56 -21.06 4.33
C TRP A 91 -4.19 -21.30 4.95
N GLU A 92 -3.36 -20.27 4.97
CA GLU A 92 -2.05 -20.28 5.62
C GLU A 92 -2.04 -19.44 6.90
N THR A 93 -1.02 -19.70 7.73
CA THR A 93 -0.76 -18.91 8.91
C THR A 93 0.39 -17.94 8.63
N ALA A 94 0.11 -16.67 8.83
CA ALA A 94 1.09 -15.59 8.78
C ALA A 94 1.22 -14.93 10.16
N PHE A 95 2.22 -14.09 10.32
CA PHE A 95 2.54 -13.41 11.57
C PHE A 95 2.92 -11.96 11.28
N ASP A 96 2.53 -11.05 12.16
CA ASP A 96 2.99 -9.67 12.08
C ASP A 96 4.46 -9.55 12.49
N ILE A 97 5.15 -8.54 11.98
CA ILE A 97 6.57 -8.29 12.29
C ILE A 97 6.80 -8.08 13.78
N THR A 98 5.83 -7.53 14.51
CA THR A 98 5.92 -7.33 15.97
C THR A 98 5.99 -8.65 16.74
N ASP A 99 5.49 -9.72 16.15
CA ASP A 99 5.58 -11.09 16.67
C ASP A 99 6.83 -11.85 16.20
N THR A 100 7.80 -11.16 15.58
CA THR A 100 9.05 -11.76 15.09
C THR A 100 10.27 -11.21 15.85
N TYR A 101 11.42 -11.86 15.68
CA TYR A 101 12.71 -11.45 16.23
C TYR A 101 13.82 -11.69 15.22
N GLY A 102 14.97 -11.06 15.38
CA GLY A 102 16.14 -11.25 14.52
C GLY A 102 16.65 -9.94 13.94
N LYS A 103 17.21 -9.98 12.72
CA LYS A 103 17.80 -8.82 12.07
C LYS A 103 16.83 -7.66 11.97
N ALA A 104 17.34 -6.45 12.06
CA ALA A 104 16.56 -5.27 11.73
C ALA A 104 15.98 -5.42 10.31
N PHE A 105 14.69 -5.22 10.17
CA PHE A 105 13.99 -5.32 8.90
C PHE A 105 13.26 -4.02 8.67
N THR A 106 13.72 -3.28 7.69
CA THR A 106 13.05 -2.05 7.26
C THR A 106 11.97 -2.43 6.26
N TYR A 107 10.71 -2.27 6.67
CA TYR A 107 9.59 -2.37 5.75
C TYR A 107 9.11 -0.96 5.41
N LYS A 108 8.99 -0.72 4.12
CA LYS A 108 8.57 0.59 3.61
C LYS A 108 7.04 0.57 3.45
N ASN A 109 6.34 0.93 4.52
CA ASN A 109 4.87 0.96 4.51
C ASN A 109 4.30 2.28 3.99
N SER A 110 5.05 3.36 4.18
CA SER A 110 4.70 4.69 3.71
C SER A 110 5.97 5.52 3.54
N TYR A 111 5.87 6.59 2.78
CA TYR A 111 6.96 7.53 2.56
C TYR A 111 6.46 8.93 2.88
N SER A 112 7.08 9.58 3.85
CA SER A 112 6.99 11.04 3.94
C SER A 112 8.01 11.62 2.98
N LEU A 113 7.54 12.22 1.90
CA LEU A 113 8.40 12.83 0.89
C LEU A 113 8.80 14.23 1.35
N THR A 114 10.10 14.52 1.33
CA THR A 114 10.59 15.90 1.47
C THR A 114 10.29 16.69 0.19
N GLU A 115 10.27 18.02 0.25
CA GLU A 115 10.08 18.87 -0.95
C GLU A 115 11.12 18.55 -2.03
N GLN A 116 12.37 18.34 -1.66
CA GLN A 116 13.43 17.92 -2.59
C GLN A 116 13.18 16.54 -3.22
N GLU A 117 12.55 15.63 -2.50
CA GLU A 117 12.17 14.32 -3.06
C GLU A 117 10.97 14.44 -4.00
N LYS A 118 10.02 15.33 -3.72
CA LYS A 118 8.90 15.63 -4.63
C LYS A 118 9.42 16.23 -5.94
N GLU A 119 10.27 17.25 -5.87
CA GLU A 119 10.93 17.85 -7.03
C GLU A 119 11.73 16.83 -7.84
N GLY A 120 12.56 16.02 -7.16
CA GLY A 120 13.31 14.94 -7.79
C GLY A 120 12.42 13.90 -8.47
N LEU A 121 11.29 13.52 -7.85
CA LEU A 121 10.32 12.59 -8.45
C LEU A 121 9.68 13.16 -9.71
N ILE A 122 9.33 14.44 -9.72
CA ILE A 122 8.77 15.11 -10.90
C ILE A 122 9.75 15.00 -12.06
N SER A 123 11.06 15.20 -11.81
CA SER A 123 12.11 15.08 -12.81
C SER A 123 12.30 13.63 -13.29
N VAL A 124 12.46 12.67 -12.35
CA VAL A 124 12.74 11.26 -12.67
C VAL A 124 11.56 10.58 -13.36
N LEU A 125 10.33 10.96 -13.00
CA LEU A 125 9.10 10.41 -13.60
C LEU A 125 8.65 11.16 -14.87
N GLU A 126 9.41 12.19 -15.28
CA GLU A 126 9.08 13.02 -16.44
C GLU A 126 7.64 13.56 -16.37
N VAL A 127 7.26 14.05 -15.16
CA VAL A 127 5.92 14.59 -14.96
C VAL A 127 5.74 15.83 -15.85
N PRO A 128 4.68 15.91 -16.67
CA PRO A 128 4.42 17.07 -17.49
C PRO A 128 4.36 18.37 -16.68
N GLU A 129 4.78 19.49 -17.30
CA GLU A 129 4.62 20.80 -16.70
C GLU A 129 3.13 21.16 -16.54
N GLU A 130 2.64 21.06 -15.33
CA GLU A 130 1.30 21.44 -14.92
C GLU A 130 1.37 22.64 -13.96
N LYS A 131 0.27 23.41 -13.90
CA LYS A 131 0.15 24.49 -12.93
C LYS A 131 -0.14 23.91 -11.56
N GLY A 132 0.50 24.40 -10.52
CA GLY A 132 0.29 23.99 -9.15
C GLY A 132 1.59 23.69 -8.40
N SER A 133 1.44 23.25 -7.16
CA SER A 133 2.54 22.78 -6.32
C SER A 133 3.12 21.47 -6.87
N ASP A 134 4.27 21.08 -6.37
CA ASP A 134 4.86 19.76 -6.71
C ASP A 134 3.98 18.60 -6.26
N GLU A 135 3.21 18.80 -5.18
CA GLU A 135 2.20 17.85 -4.73
C GLU A 135 1.07 17.71 -5.76
N ASP A 136 0.53 18.82 -6.28
CA ASP A 136 -0.52 18.80 -7.32
C ASP A 136 -0.04 18.08 -8.59
N LYS A 137 1.20 18.34 -9.00
CA LYS A 137 1.83 17.68 -10.16
C LYS A 137 1.95 16.17 -9.97
N LEU A 138 2.37 15.73 -8.78
CA LEU A 138 2.46 14.30 -8.43
C LEU A 138 1.08 13.64 -8.39
N ILE A 139 0.07 14.29 -7.81
CA ILE A 139 -1.31 13.79 -7.79
C ILE A 139 -1.84 13.64 -9.23
N TYR A 140 -1.63 14.66 -10.06
CA TYR A 140 -1.99 14.62 -11.48
C TYR A 140 -1.31 13.45 -12.21
N PHE A 141 0.00 13.29 -12.02
CA PHE A 141 0.75 12.17 -12.62
C PHE A 141 0.16 10.82 -12.21
N MET A 142 -0.10 10.60 -10.92
CA MET A 142 -0.68 9.37 -10.41
C MET A 142 -2.06 9.09 -11.02
N THR A 143 -2.88 10.13 -11.13
CA THR A 143 -4.20 10.07 -11.75
C THR A 143 -4.11 9.66 -13.21
N VAL A 144 -3.24 10.32 -13.99
CA VAL A 144 -3.04 10.01 -15.40
C VAL A 144 -2.50 8.59 -15.61
N ARG A 145 -1.56 8.14 -14.78
CA ARG A 145 -1.03 6.77 -14.84
C ARG A 145 -2.10 5.73 -14.54
N MET A 146 -2.98 6.00 -13.59
CA MET A 146 -4.12 5.12 -13.31
C MET A 146 -5.10 5.08 -14.49
N MET A 147 -5.44 6.22 -15.08
CA MET A 147 -6.32 6.30 -16.24
C MET A 147 -5.74 5.58 -17.45
N ASP A 148 -4.45 5.74 -17.75
CA ASP A 148 -3.78 5.03 -18.85
C ASP A 148 -3.82 3.51 -18.69
N ARG A 149 -3.66 3.01 -17.47
CA ARG A 149 -3.76 1.58 -17.18
C ARG A 149 -5.19 1.07 -17.29
N LEU A 150 -6.14 1.86 -16.84
CA LEU A 150 -7.56 1.56 -16.99
C LEU A 150 -7.92 1.45 -18.48
N GLY A 151 -7.51 2.42 -19.30
CA GLY A 151 -7.75 2.45 -20.74
C GLY A 151 -7.17 1.26 -21.50
N LYS A 152 -6.16 0.59 -20.96
CA LYS A 152 -5.51 -0.60 -21.56
C LYS A 152 -6.11 -1.94 -21.12
N ASN A 153 -7.11 -1.96 -20.24
CA ASN A 153 -7.67 -3.19 -19.69
C ASN A 153 -9.20 -3.20 -19.73
N GLU A 154 -9.76 -3.82 -20.77
CA GLU A 154 -11.20 -3.91 -20.98
C GLU A 154 -11.97 -4.55 -19.80
N GLN A 155 -11.37 -5.54 -19.11
CA GLN A 155 -12.02 -6.15 -17.95
C GLN A 155 -12.12 -5.17 -16.79
N MET A 156 -11.06 -4.37 -16.59
CA MET A 156 -11.07 -3.34 -15.55
C MET A 156 -12.05 -2.22 -15.92
N GLN A 157 -12.11 -1.82 -17.18
CA GLN A 157 -13.10 -0.84 -17.65
C GLN A 157 -14.53 -1.30 -17.35
N LYS A 158 -14.90 -2.52 -17.76
CA LYS A 158 -16.21 -3.10 -17.45
C LYS A 158 -16.50 -3.20 -15.96
N GLY A 159 -15.52 -3.63 -15.17
CA GLY A 159 -15.67 -3.74 -13.72
C GLY A 159 -15.88 -2.39 -13.01
N LEU A 160 -15.43 -1.30 -13.64
CA LEU A 160 -15.54 0.06 -13.11
C LEU A 160 -16.75 0.83 -13.69
N GLU A 161 -17.38 0.40 -14.81
CA GLU A 161 -18.48 1.11 -15.46
C GLU A 161 -19.66 1.40 -14.52
N GLU A 162 -19.96 0.55 -13.57
CA GLU A 162 -21.10 0.70 -12.64
C GLU A 162 -20.80 1.49 -11.36
N ASN A 163 -19.52 1.50 -10.91
CA ASN A 163 -19.08 2.18 -9.69
C ASN A 163 -17.70 2.83 -9.89
N GLY A 164 -17.42 3.28 -11.10
CA GLY A 164 -16.08 3.64 -11.57
C GLY A 164 -15.42 4.76 -10.80
N SER A 165 -16.12 5.85 -10.52
CA SER A 165 -15.57 6.97 -9.74
C SER A 165 -15.16 6.51 -8.33
N PHE A 166 -16.05 5.83 -7.61
CA PHE A 166 -15.79 5.33 -6.26
C PHE A 166 -14.54 4.45 -6.17
N LEU A 167 -14.39 3.47 -7.07
CA LEU A 167 -13.25 2.56 -7.07
C LEU A 167 -11.96 3.25 -7.51
N PHE A 168 -12.06 4.17 -8.47
CA PHE A 168 -10.93 4.96 -8.92
C PHE A 168 -10.43 5.90 -7.81
N ASP A 169 -11.33 6.61 -7.15
CA ASP A 169 -11.03 7.51 -6.05
C ASP A 169 -10.46 6.76 -4.85
N SER A 170 -11.03 5.59 -4.53
CA SER A 170 -10.50 4.69 -3.51
C SER A 170 -9.07 4.21 -3.81
N ALA A 171 -8.80 3.84 -5.07
CA ALA A 171 -7.47 3.43 -5.51
C ALA A 171 -6.48 4.59 -5.48
N LEU A 172 -6.88 5.78 -5.93
CA LEU A 172 -6.06 6.99 -5.87
C LEU A 172 -5.74 7.35 -4.41
N ARG A 173 -6.73 7.31 -3.51
CA ARG A 173 -6.52 7.54 -2.08
C ARG A 173 -5.50 6.58 -1.48
N LEU A 174 -5.54 5.29 -1.82
CA LEU A 174 -4.53 4.32 -1.37
C LEU A 174 -3.10 4.76 -1.75
N ILE A 175 -2.92 5.25 -2.97
CA ILE A 175 -1.62 5.72 -3.45
C ILE A 175 -1.20 6.97 -2.68
N LEU A 176 -2.06 7.99 -2.63
CA LEU A 176 -1.76 9.26 -1.99
C LEU A 176 -1.46 9.08 -0.50
N LYS A 177 -2.23 8.25 0.20
CA LYS A 177 -2.00 7.94 1.61
C LYS A 177 -0.64 7.31 1.87
N ARG A 178 -0.18 6.42 0.97
CA ARG A 178 1.13 5.81 1.08
C ARG A 178 2.27 6.84 1.05
N TYR A 179 2.10 7.92 0.30
CA TYR A 179 3.11 8.98 0.14
C TYR A 179 2.83 10.23 1.00
N HIS A 180 1.84 10.18 1.89
CA HIS A 180 1.40 11.29 2.72
C HIS A 180 1.04 12.54 1.92
N LEU A 181 0.45 12.36 0.74
CA LEU A 181 -0.08 13.44 -0.08
C LEU A 181 -1.54 13.71 0.27
N SER A 182 -1.97 14.97 0.11
CA SER A 182 -3.31 15.41 0.44
C SER A 182 -4.35 14.89 -0.55
N TYR A 183 -5.54 14.54 -0.06
CA TYR A 183 -6.67 14.14 -0.88
C TYR A 183 -7.98 14.45 -0.15
N GLU A 184 -8.97 14.99 -0.86
CA GLU A 184 -10.25 15.41 -0.28
C GLU A 184 -11.20 14.26 0.08
N GLY A 185 -10.82 13.01 -0.22
CA GLY A 185 -11.54 11.84 0.25
C GLY A 185 -12.54 11.25 -0.76
N VAL A 186 -13.10 10.11 -0.37
CA VAL A 186 -14.23 9.46 -1.05
C VAL A 186 -15.51 10.12 -0.53
N ASP A 187 -16.43 10.53 -1.42
CA ASP A 187 -17.65 11.19 -0.99
C ASP A 187 -18.71 10.23 -0.42
N GLU A 188 -19.62 10.76 0.42
CA GLU A 188 -20.66 9.95 1.07
C GLU A 188 -21.68 9.37 0.08
N GLU A 189 -21.96 10.06 -1.03
CA GLU A 189 -22.93 9.59 -2.03
C GLU A 189 -22.38 8.38 -2.76
N SER A 190 -21.09 8.39 -3.11
CA SER A 190 -20.41 7.27 -3.77
C SER A 190 -20.36 6.02 -2.88
N ILE A 191 -20.08 6.17 -1.58
CA ILE A 191 -20.08 5.02 -0.67
C ILE A 191 -21.50 4.51 -0.40
N ALA A 192 -22.51 5.38 -0.38
CA ALA A 192 -23.91 4.97 -0.18
C ALA A 192 -24.37 4.01 -1.26
N ALA A 193 -24.08 4.32 -2.54
CA ALA A 193 -24.40 3.43 -3.65
C ALA A 193 -23.64 2.09 -3.56
N PHE A 194 -22.38 2.11 -3.11
CA PHE A 194 -21.57 0.91 -2.95
C PHE A 194 -22.06 0.02 -1.81
N LYS A 195 -22.61 0.58 -0.75
CA LYS A 195 -23.19 -0.15 0.41
C LYS A 195 -24.34 -1.06 0.03
N GLU A 196 -25.14 -0.70 -0.97
CA GLU A 196 -26.30 -1.49 -1.41
C GLU A 196 -25.91 -2.79 -2.15
N LEU A 197 -24.65 -2.95 -2.51
CA LEU A 197 -24.16 -4.15 -3.17
C LEU A 197 -24.06 -5.32 -2.19
N SER A 198 -24.21 -6.55 -2.70
CA SER A 198 -23.90 -7.74 -1.91
C SER A 198 -22.42 -7.79 -1.49
N ALA A 199 -22.10 -8.44 -0.38
CA ALA A 199 -20.72 -8.61 0.08
C ALA A 199 -19.82 -9.25 -1.01
N SER A 200 -20.37 -10.20 -1.79
CA SER A 200 -19.67 -10.82 -2.90
C SER A 200 -19.34 -9.82 -4.02
N ASP A 201 -20.31 -8.95 -4.37
CA ASP A 201 -20.11 -7.94 -5.41
C ASP A 201 -19.12 -6.87 -4.94
N LYS A 202 -19.21 -6.44 -3.68
CA LYS A 202 -18.26 -5.52 -3.07
C LYS A 202 -16.82 -6.05 -3.20
N ILE A 203 -16.58 -7.31 -2.78
CA ILE A 203 -15.26 -7.95 -2.91
C ILE A 203 -14.84 -8.03 -4.38
N SER A 204 -15.73 -8.45 -5.27
CA SER A 204 -15.45 -8.58 -6.70
C SER A 204 -15.06 -7.25 -7.34
N LYS A 205 -15.69 -6.15 -6.93
CA LYS A 205 -15.36 -4.81 -7.41
C LYS A 205 -14.05 -4.29 -6.78
N LEU A 206 -13.87 -4.40 -5.47
CA LEU A 206 -12.67 -3.95 -4.79
C LEU A 206 -11.39 -4.66 -5.25
N GLN A 207 -11.48 -5.88 -5.77
CA GLN A 207 -10.31 -6.57 -6.32
C GLN A 207 -9.67 -5.86 -7.51
N TYR A 208 -10.41 -5.02 -8.25
CA TYR A 208 -9.88 -4.24 -9.38
C TYR A 208 -8.96 -3.11 -8.93
N MET A 209 -9.03 -2.67 -7.68
CA MET A 209 -8.17 -1.61 -7.16
C MET A 209 -6.69 -2.04 -7.12
N GLN A 210 -6.40 -3.28 -6.71
CA GLN A 210 -5.03 -3.74 -6.51
C GLN A 210 -4.14 -3.63 -7.75
N PRO A 211 -4.55 -4.08 -8.94
CA PRO A 211 -3.72 -3.93 -10.14
C PRO A 211 -3.46 -2.47 -10.53
N LEU A 212 -4.45 -1.57 -10.33
CA LEU A 212 -4.28 -0.14 -10.54
C LEU A 212 -3.22 0.43 -9.61
N VAL A 213 -3.41 0.24 -8.31
CA VAL A 213 -2.56 0.75 -7.24
C VAL A 213 -1.14 0.20 -7.33
N ARG A 214 -0.99 -1.12 -7.47
CA ARG A 214 0.30 -1.79 -7.40
C ARG A 214 1.31 -1.27 -8.41
N ASN A 215 0.90 -1.09 -9.64
CA ASN A 215 1.81 -0.70 -10.70
C ASN A 215 2.26 0.76 -10.55
N VAL A 216 1.34 1.66 -10.17
CA VAL A 216 1.68 3.07 -9.93
C VAL A 216 2.63 3.19 -8.74
N ILE A 217 2.33 2.48 -7.64
CA ILE A 217 3.20 2.47 -6.46
C ILE A 217 4.60 1.93 -6.81
N LEU A 218 4.71 0.87 -7.60
CA LEU A 218 6.02 0.33 -7.98
C LEU A 218 6.83 1.31 -8.84
N GLU A 219 6.19 2.06 -9.70
CA GLU A 219 6.83 3.11 -10.51
C GLU A 219 7.37 4.24 -9.62
N ILE A 220 6.57 4.73 -8.68
CA ILE A 220 6.96 5.78 -7.74
C ILE A 220 8.04 5.28 -6.76
N ASP A 221 7.88 4.09 -6.16
CA ASP A 221 8.85 3.49 -5.25
C ASP A 221 10.23 3.32 -5.93
N LYS A 222 10.26 3.02 -7.24
CA LYS A 222 11.48 2.96 -8.03
C LYS A 222 12.12 4.35 -8.17
N GLY A 223 11.33 5.37 -8.49
CA GLY A 223 11.81 6.76 -8.59
C GLY A 223 12.40 7.26 -7.26
N ILE A 224 11.70 7.02 -6.15
CA ILE A 224 12.20 7.36 -4.80
C ILE A 224 13.54 6.66 -4.51
N THR A 225 13.66 5.39 -4.89
CA THR A 225 14.89 4.62 -4.66
C THR A 225 16.04 5.23 -5.45
N GLN A 226 15.82 5.55 -6.72
CA GLN A 226 16.83 6.20 -7.57
C GLN A 226 17.32 7.52 -6.99
N ILE A 227 16.40 8.41 -6.59
CA ILE A 227 16.78 9.72 -6.01
C ILE A 227 17.62 9.55 -4.74
N ARG A 228 17.28 8.58 -3.89
CA ARG A 228 18.00 8.32 -2.65
C ARG A 228 19.40 7.74 -2.90
N GLU A 229 19.53 6.85 -3.87
CA GLU A 229 20.83 6.30 -4.29
C GLU A 229 21.75 7.37 -4.88
N GLU A 230 21.23 8.25 -5.73
CA GLU A 230 21.95 9.39 -6.31
C GLU A 230 22.49 10.33 -5.21
N LYS A 231 21.63 10.70 -4.24
CA LYS A 231 22.02 11.52 -3.09
C LYS A 231 23.09 10.87 -2.20
N GLU A 232 23.02 9.56 -2.00
CA GLU A 232 24.04 8.84 -1.23
C GLU A 232 25.38 8.82 -1.98
N GLN A 233 25.35 8.70 -3.30
CA GLN A 233 26.55 8.70 -4.13
C GLN A 233 27.21 10.08 -4.17
N GLU A 234 26.43 11.16 -4.28
CA GLU A 234 26.92 12.53 -4.19
C GLU A 234 27.61 12.81 -2.84
N LYS A 235 27.01 12.38 -1.74
CA LYS A 235 27.60 12.51 -0.39
C LYS A 235 28.94 11.79 -0.28
N LYS A 236 29.07 10.57 -0.82
CA LYS A 236 30.33 9.83 -0.83
C LYS A 236 31.41 10.56 -1.64
N ASN A 237 31.06 11.05 -2.83
CA ASN A 237 31.97 11.78 -3.69
C ASN A 237 32.48 13.11 -3.06
N ILE A 238 31.59 13.80 -2.31
CA ILE A 238 31.97 15.01 -1.57
C ILE A 238 32.98 14.68 -0.46
N ASN A 239 32.68 13.63 0.34
CA ASN A 239 33.55 13.23 1.44
C ASN A 239 34.94 12.80 0.91
N GLU A 240 35.02 12.01 -0.16
CA GLU A 240 36.28 11.60 -0.77
C GLU A 240 37.10 12.79 -1.31
N ARG A 241 36.45 13.84 -1.84
CA ARG A 241 37.12 15.07 -2.27
C ARG A 241 37.63 15.88 -1.09
N THR A 242 36.89 15.90 0.02
CA THR A 242 37.32 16.64 1.22
C THR A 242 38.52 15.95 1.90
N ASP A 243 38.52 14.63 1.96
CA ASP A 243 39.60 13.83 2.54
C ASP A 243 40.90 13.95 1.68
N ASN A 244 40.76 13.97 0.35
CA ASN A 244 41.92 14.15 -0.54
C ASN A 244 42.53 15.56 -0.50
N ASN A 245 41.73 16.59 -0.25
CA ASN A 245 42.22 17.95 -0.11
C ASN A 245 42.86 18.21 1.26
N GLY A 246 42.45 17.49 2.31
CA GLY A 246 43.06 17.58 3.64
C GLY A 246 44.45 16.93 3.76
N ILE A 247 44.86 16.09 2.79
CA ILE A 247 46.18 15.44 2.75
C ILE A 247 47.20 16.27 2.00
N ALA A 248 46.78 17.29 1.23
CA ALA A 248 47.66 18.13 0.42
C ALA A 248 48.24 19.35 1.17
N GLU A 249 47.79 19.65 2.39
CA GLU A 249 48.24 20.80 3.21
C GLU A 249 48.99 20.36 4.49
N GLY A 250 49.49 19.14 4.59
CA GLY A 250 50.33 18.61 5.67
C GLY A 250 51.80 18.29 5.17
#